data_ecb80dd06aece87f99b3071b8313c6a6
#
_entry.id   ecb80dd06aece87f99b3071b8313c6a6
#
_cell.length_a   1.000
_cell.length_b   1.000
_cell.length_c   1.000
_cell.angle_alpha   90.00
_cell.angle_beta   90.00
_cell.angle_gamma   90.00
#
_symmetry.space_group_name_H-M   'P 1'
#
loop_
_entity.id
_entity.type
_entity.pdbx_description
1 polymer ?
#
loop_
_entity_poly.entity_id
_entity_poly.type
_entity_poly.pdbx_seq_one_letter_code
_entity_poly.pdbx_strand_id
1 'polypeptide(L)'
;SFRFRFDGAGFVPAPFLYTLATIISLLGVRAKAKTFKGGSMKQYTVAILGATGAVGTQMLECLNEQEFPVVKLKLLASARSAGKTVEFRGEQIVIEETCPEAFEGCDIVLGAAGDDIAKELLPEAVKRGAVVVDNSHAFRMDPEVPLVVPEINADDIKWHHGLIANPNCATIIGLVPTWPLHQLAGVKRMIVSTYQAASGAGAPGMAELEAQLAALGRGEEIPEPRAFAAQLASNLIPQIGG
;
A
#
# COMPACT_ATOMS: atom_id res chain seq x y z
N SER A 1 -6.13 21.35 7.93
CA SER A 1 -6.89 20.67 9.00
C SER A 1 -7.05 19.21 8.60
N PHE A 2 -6.37 18.31 9.31
CA PHE A 2 -6.53 16.87 9.12
C PHE A 2 -7.92 16.47 9.59
N ARG A 3 -8.78 16.03 8.68
CA ARG A 3 -10.04 15.39 9.03
C ARG A 3 -9.81 13.88 9.08
N PHE A 4 -9.93 13.32 10.28
CA PHE A 4 -10.06 11.87 10.44
C PHE A 4 -11.50 11.49 10.09
N ARG A 5 -11.69 10.64 9.11
CA ARG A 5 -12.98 10.03 8.80
C ARG A 5 -13.00 8.63 9.40
N PHE A 6 -13.98 8.38 10.25
CA PHE A 6 -14.30 7.05 10.77
C PHE A 6 -15.47 6.50 9.97
N ASP A 7 -15.17 5.75 8.94
CA ASP A 7 -16.18 4.94 8.26
C ASP A 7 -15.79 3.49 8.51
N GLY A 8 -16.67 2.69 9.08
CA GLY A 8 -16.50 1.33 9.60
C GLY A 8 -15.74 0.25 8.79
N ALA A 9 -14.94 0.64 7.82
CA ALA A 9 -13.92 -0.19 7.16
C ALA A 9 -12.57 0.12 7.81
N GLY A 10 -11.84 -0.91 8.20
CA GLY A 10 -10.61 -0.87 8.98
C GLY A 10 -9.65 0.26 8.61
N PHE A 11 -9.27 1.01 9.62
CA PHE A 11 -8.44 2.20 9.55
C PHE A 11 -7.05 1.91 8.98
N VAL A 12 -6.78 2.28 7.73
CA VAL A 12 -5.42 2.46 7.21
C VAL A 12 -5.06 3.94 7.41
N PRO A 13 -3.98 4.27 8.13
CA PRO A 13 -3.66 5.67 8.44
C PRO A 13 -3.45 6.49 7.16
N ALA A 14 -4.15 7.61 7.04
CA ALA A 14 -4.06 8.55 5.92
C ALA A 14 -2.62 8.94 5.51
N PRO A 15 -1.63 9.11 6.40
CA PRO A 15 -0.25 9.41 6.04
C PRO A 15 0.42 8.36 5.12
N PHE A 16 0.13 7.09 5.32
CA PHE A 16 0.65 6.00 4.50
C PHE A 16 0.23 6.12 3.03
N LEU A 17 -1.01 6.50 2.80
CA LEU A 17 -1.59 6.66 1.48
C LEU A 17 -1.07 7.92 0.77
N TYR A 18 -0.83 8.99 1.52
CA TYR A 18 -0.19 10.19 0.98
C TYR A 18 1.23 9.91 0.50
N THR A 19 1.99 9.08 1.21
CA THR A 19 3.35 8.69 0.82
C THR A 19 3.34 7.95 -0.51
N LEU A 20 2.44 6.98 -0.69
CA LEU A 20 2.30 6.25 -1.95
C LEU A 20 1.92 7.20 -3.10
N ALA A 21 0.92 8.04 -2.90
CA ALA A 21 0.50 9.03 -3.90
C ALA A 21 1.63 10.03 -4.23
N THR A 22 2.46 10.37 -3.26
CA THR A 22 3.60 11.26 -3.44
C THR A 22 4.73 10.56 -4.20
N ILE A 23 5.04 9.28 -3.94
CA ILE A 23 6.00 8.50 -4.74
C ILE A 23 5.54 8.46 -6.20
N ILE A 24 4.27 8.17 -6.44
CA ILE A 24 3.71 8.16 -7.79
C ILE A 24 3.82 9.54 -8.43
N SER A 25 3.59 10.61 -7.68
CA SER A 25 3.74 11.99 -8.16
C SER A 25 5.18 12.35 -8.51
N LEU A 26 6.17 11.83 -7.78
CA LEU A 26 7.59 12.09 -7.98
C LEU A 26 8.18 11.33 -9.19
N LEU A 27 7.54 10.25 -9.63
CA LEU A 27 7.87 9.56 -10.89
C LEU A 27 7.61 10.42 -12.14
N GLY A 28 7.48 11.74 -11.98
CA GLY A 28 7.28 12.72 -13.04
C GLY A 28 5.80 13.06 -13.28
N VAL A 29 4.92 12.54 -12.44
CA VAL A 29 3.49 12.79 -12.49
C VAL A 29 3.13 13.85 -11.44
N ARG A 30 3.12 15.11 -11.82
CA ARG A 30 2.58 16.17 -10.95
C ARG A 30 1.06 16.03 -10.84
N ALA A 31 0.59 15.48 -9.76
CA ALA A 31 -0.84 15.29 -9.46
C ALA A 31 -1.61 16.61 -9.11
N LYS A 32 -1.00 17.77 -9.21
CA LYS A 32 -1.70 19.07 -9.17
C LYS A 32 -1.25 19.91 -10.36
N ALA A 33 -2.05 19.87 -11.40
CA ALA A 33 -2.00 20.85 -12.47
C ALA A 33 -2.30 22.25 -11.92
N LYS A 34 -1.26 23.01 -11.56
CA LYS A 34 -1.34 24.44 -11.89
C LYS A 34 -1.38 24.45 -13.41
N THR A 35 -2.49 24.91 -13.95
CA THR A 35 -2.76 25.11 -15.38
C THR A 35 -1.51 25.57 -16.13
N PHE A 36 -0.80 24.61 -16.73
CA PHE A 36 0.14 24.92 -17.79
C PHE A 36 -0.67 24.99 -19.09
N LYS A 37 -0.81 26.20 -19.62
CA LYS A 37 -1.42 26.39 -20.93
C LYS A 37 -0.59 25.62 -21.96
N GLY A 38 -1.17 24.57 -22.57
CA GLY A 38 -0.74 24.03 -23.85
C GLY A 38 0.01 22.68 -23.90
N GLY A 39 0.15 21.92 -22.81
CA GLY A 39 0.74 20.57 -22.84
C GLY A 39 -0.26 19.49 -22.48
N SER A 40 -0.40 18.45 -23.32
CA SER A 40 -1.14 17.22 -22.96
C SER A 40 -0.49 16.60 -21.73
N MET A 41 -1.25 16.39 -20.65
CA MET A 41 -0.75 15.64 -19.47
C MET A 41 -0.46 14.20 -19.90
N LYS A 42 0.71 13.68 -19.54
CA LYS A 42 1.02 12.26 -19.74
C LYS A 42 0.01 11.43 -18.94
N GLN A 43 -0.63 10.50 -19.59
CA GLN A 43 -1.57 9.54 -18.99
C GLN A 43 -0.88 8.19 -18.82
N TYR A 44 -1.32 7.41 -17.85
CA TYR A 44 -0.65 6.17 -17.45
C TYR A 44 -1.61 4.98 -17.44
N THR A 45 -1.13 3.84 -17.87
CA THR A 45 -1.73 2.54 -17.57
C THR A 45 -1.22 2.09 -16.20
N VAL A 46 -2.12 2.00 -15.23
CA VAL A 46 -1.81 1.63 -13.85
C VAL A 46 -2.37 0.25 -13.54
N ALA A 47 -1.57 -0.62 -12.93
CA ALA A 47 -2.06 -1.87 -12.37
C ALA A 47 -1.97 -1.86 -10.84
N ILE A 48 -2.93 -2.47 -10.15
CA ILE A 48 -2.89 -2.73 -8.71
C ILE A 48 -2.83 -4.24 -8.50
N LEU A 49 -1.70 -4.75 -8.03
CA LEU A 49 -1.53 -6.15 -7.64
C LEU A 49 -2.06 -6.35 -6.22
N GLY A 50 -3.03 -7.23 -6.04
CA GLY A 50 -3.73 -7.40 -4.76
C GLY A 50 -4.88 -6.43 -4.56
N ALA A 51 -5.55 -6.03 -5.64
CA ALA A 51 -6.57 -4.98 -5.68
C ALA A 51 -7.79 -5.21 -4.75
N THR A 52 -8.07 -6.45 -4.38
CA THR A 52 -9.20 -6.80 -3.49
C THR A 52 -8.83 -6.83 -2.00
N GLY A 53 -7.56 -6.65 -1.68
CA GLY A 53 -7.09 -6.52 -0.30
C GLY A 53 -7.35 -5.13 0.27
N ALA A 54 -7.30 -5.00 1.61
CA ALA A 54 -7.52 -3.72 2.28
C ALA A 54 -6.59 -2.60 1.75
N VAL A 55 -5.31 -2.91 1.52
CA VAL A 55 -4.34 -1.96 0.98
C VAL A 55 -4.64 -1.64 -0.49
N GLY A 56 -4.95 -2.65 -1.32
CA GLY A 56 -5.27 -2.45 -2.74
C GLY A 56 -6.51 -1.57 -2.94
N THR A 57 -7.55 -1.78 -2.14
CA THR A 57 -8.76 -0.93 -2.14
C THR A 57 -8.42 0.52 -1.79
N GLN A 58 -7.58 0.73 -0.79
CA GLN A 58 -7.15 2.06 -0.41
C GLN A 58 -6.25 2.73 -1.46
N MET A 59 -5.40 1.96 -2.15
CA MET A 59 -4.64 2.48 -3.31
C MET A 59 -5.57 2.99 -4.41
N LEU A 60 -6.65 2.27 -4.66
CA LEU A 60 -7.66 2.68 -5.64
C LEU A 60 -8.35 3.99 -5.24
N GLU A 61 -8.74 4.12 -3.97
CA GLU A 61 -9.30 5.35 -3.43
C GLU A 61 -8.33 6.52 -3.56
N CYS A 62 -7.05 6.33 -3.24
CA CYS A 62 -6.02 7.35 -3.39
C CYS A 62 -5.80 7.80 -4.84
N LEU A 63 -5.80 6.88 -5.80
CA LEU A 63 -5.72 7.24 -7.22
C LEU A 63 -6.90 8.14 -7.63
N ASN A 64 -8.07 7.90 -7.06
CA ASN A 64 -9.26 8.70 -7.30
C ASN A 64 -9.17 10.07 -6.62
N GLU A 65 -8.88 10.12 -5.33
CA GLU A 65 -8.79 11.37 -4.54
C GLU A 65 -7.71 12.33 -5.03
N GLN A 66 -6.59 11.77 -5.52
CA GLN A 66 -5.49 12.56 -6.06
C GLN A 66 -5.68 12.93 -7.54
N GLU A 67 -6.81 12.54 -8.14
CA GLU A 67 -7.08 12.77 -9.57
C GLU A 67 -5.91 12.29 -10.47
N PHE A 68 -5.25 11.18 -10.06
CA PHE A 68 -4.10 10.66 -10.76
C PHE A 68 -4.44 10.38 -12.24
N PRO A 69 -3.60 10.75 -13.23
CA PRO A 69 -3.93 10.67 -14.64
C PRO A 69 -3.88 9.23 -15.16
N VAL A 70 -4.83 8.42 -14.76
CA VAL A 70 -5.03 7.03 -15.21
C VAL A 70 -5.81 7.06 -16.51
N VAL A 71 -5.24 6.49 -17.59
CA VAL A 71 -5.94 6.23 -18.85
C VAL A 71 -6.51 4.82 -18.90
N LYS A 72 -5.84 3.88 -18.25
CA LYS A 72 -6.30 2.49 -18.12
C LYS A 72 -5.92 1.95 -16.75
N LEU A 73 -6.89 1.34 -16.09
CA LEU A 73 -6.69 0.69 -14.80
C LEU A 73 -6.83 -0.83 -14.97
N LYS A 74 -5.87 -1.58 -14.44
CA LYS A 74 -5.92 -3.03 -14.30
C LYS A 74 -5.98 -3.39 -12.83
N LEU A 75 -6.98 -4.14 -12.41
CA LEU A 75 -7.15 -4.64 -11.06
C LEU A 75 -6.79 -6.12 -11.04
N LEU A 76 -5.67 -6.46 -10.41
CA LEU A 76 -5.13 -7.81 -10.42
C LEU A 76 -5.32 -8.47 -9.05
N ALA A 77 -5.91 -9.67 -9.05
CA ALA A 77 -6.12 -10.45 -7.84
C ALA A 77 -6.07 -11.96 -8.11
N SER A 78 -6.27 -12.77 -7.08
CA SER A 78 -6.33 -14.25 -7.24
C SER A 78 -7.53 -14.69 -8.07
N ALA A 79 -7.48 -15.90 -8.65
CA ALA A 79 -8.55 -16.53 -9.41
C ALA A 79 -9.92 -16.46 -8.71
N ARG A 80 -9.96 -16.55 -7.35
CA ARG A 80 -11.19 -16.43 -6.55
C ARG A 80 -11.90 -15.08 -6.72
N SER A 81 -11.17 -14.02 -7.04
CA SER A 81 -11.70 -12.66 -7.18
C SER A 81 -11.83 -12.24 -8.65
N ALA A 82 -11.20 -12.94 -9.57
CA ALA A 82 -11.30 -12.68 -11.01
C ALA A 82 -12.76 -12.72 -11.48
N GLY A 83 -13.08 -11.83 -12.42
CA GLY A 83 -14.43 -11.67 -12.98
C GLY A 83 -15.37 -10.79 -12.14
N LYS A 84 -15.03 -10.45 -10.90
CA LYS A 84 -15.78 -9.44 -10.13
C LYS A 84 -15.46 -8.04 -10.67
N THR A 85 -16.33 -7.08 -10.37
CA THR A 85 -16.14 -5.70 -10.79
C THR A 85 -15.95 -4.77 -9.61
N VAL A 86 -15.21 -3.70 -9.81
CA VAL A 86 -15.05 -2.59 -8.87
C VAL A 86 -15.29 -1.29 -9.63
N GLU A 87 -16.05 -0.38 -9.03
CA GLU A 87 -16.28 0.93 -9.61
C GLU A 87 -15.07 1.85 -9.42
N PHE A 88 -14.64 2.48 -10.51
CA PHE A 88 -13.61 3.51 -10.49
C PHE A 88 -14.02 4.64 -11.43
N ARG A 89 -14.22 5.84 -10.88
CA ARG A 89 -14.62 7.06 -11.63
C ARG A 89 -15.87 6.87 -12.52
N GLY A 90 -16.84 6.09 -12.02
CA GLY A 90 -18.09 5.81 -12.76
C GLY A 90 -18.01 4.68 -13.77
N GLU A 91 -16.85 4.05 -13.93
CA GLU A 91 -16.66 2.87 -14.78
C GLU A 91 -16.55 1.60 -13.95
N GLN A 92 -17.11 0.49 -14.46
CA GLN A 92 -16.99 -0.84 -13.85
C GLN A 92 -15.73 -1.52 -14.38
N ILE A 93 -14.71 -1.63 -13.54
CA ILE A 93 -13.45 -2.28 -13.88
C ILE A 93 -13.51 -3.75 -13.46
N VAL A 94 -13.29 -4.65 -14.41
CA VAL A 94 -13.24 -6.08 -14.15
C VAL A 94 -11.91 -6.45 -13.51
N ILE A 95 -11.97 -7.24 -12.44
CA ILE A 95 -10.78 -7.79 -11.78
C ILE A 95 -10.25 -8.94 -12.66
N GLU A 96 -8.99 -8.86 -13.03
CA GLU A 96 -8.29 -9.88 -13.80
C GLU A 96 -7.54 -10.83 -12.85
N GLU A 97 -7.41 -12.09 -13.25
CA GLU A 97 -6.51 -13.01 -12.56
C GLU A 97 -5.07 -12.58 -12.74
N THR A 98 -4.30 -12.62 -11.65
CA THR A 98 -2.91 -12.22 -11.68
C THR A 98 -2.07 -13.26 -12.40
N CYS A 99 -1.38 -12.84 -13.46
CA CYS A 99 -0.35 -13.60 -14.16
C CYS A 99 0.74 -12.63 -14.65
N PRO A 100 1.93 -13.10 -15.03
CA PRO A 100 2.99 -12.23 -15.54
C PRO A 100 2.56 -11.39 -16.75
N GLU A 101 1.76 -11.95 -17.64
CA GLU A 101 1.28 -11.31 -18.87
C GLU A 101 0.32 -10.15 -18.58
N ALA A 102 -0.35 -10.15 -17.42
CA ALA A 102 -1.26 -9.08 -17.01
C ALA A 102 -0.55 -7.73 -16.87
N PHE A 103 0.77 -7.72 -16.68
CA PHE A 103 1.56 -6.50 -16.57
C PHE A 103 1.95 -5.89 -17.94
N GLU A 104 1.65 -6.54 -19.04
CA GLU A 104 1.96 -6.00 -20.34
C GLU A 104 1.27 -4.66 -20.60
N GLY A 105 2.08 -3.68 -21.06
CA GLY A 105 1.63 -2.32 -21.34
C GLY A 105 1.28 -1.50 -20.10
N CYS A 106 1.62 -1.95 -18.89
CA CYS A 106 1.53 -1.15 -17.69
C CYS A 106 2.71 -0.18 -17.61
N ASP A 107 2.43 1.09 -17.32
CA ASP A 107 3.47 2.08 -17.00
C ASP A 107 3.86 1.99 -15.52
N ILE A 108 2.87 1.77 -14.65
CA ILE A 108 3.03 1.74 -13.19
C ILE A 108 2.31 0.54 -12.61
N VAL A 109 2.96 -0.15 -11.68
CA VAL A 109 2.35 -1.23 -10.89
C VAL A 109 2.44 -0.90 -9.41
N LEU A 110 1.31 -0.93 -8.72
CA LEU A 110 1.20 -0.74 -7.28
C LEU A 110 1.09 -2.12 -6.62
N GLY A 111 2.09 -2.48 -5.82
CA GLY A 111 2.15 -3.76 -5.10
C GLY A 111 1.42 -3.69 -3.76
N ALA A 112 0.30 -4.40 -3.64
CA ALA A 112 -0.50 -4.55 -2.42
C ALA A 112 -0.72 -6.03 -2.04
N ALA A 113 0.07 -6.94 -2.61
CA ALA A 113 0.04 -8.36 -2.30
C ALA A 113 1.01 -8.73 -1.18
N GLY A 114 0.89 -9.95 -0.66
CA GLY A 114 1.85 -10.48 0.30
C GLY A 114 3.23 -10.75 -0.31
N ASP A 115 4.22 -10.92 0.55
CA ASP A 115 5.64 -10.96 0.17
C ASP A 115 6.00 -12.03 -0.86
N ASP A 116 5.44 -13.24 -0.74
CA ASP A 116 5.74 -14.33 -1.67
C ASP A 116 5.27 -13.99 -3.09
N ILE A 117 4.05 -13.46 -3.21
CA ILE A 117 3.48 -13.00 -4.48
C ILE A 117 4.26 -11.81 -5.02
N ALA A 118 4.65 -10.87 -4.15
CA ALA A 118 5.45 -9.71 -4.52
C ALA A 118 6.80 -10.13 -5.09
N LYS A 119 7.53 -11.05 -4.43
CA LYS A 119 8.82 -11.59 -4.89
C LYS A 119 8.71 -12.32 -6.22
N GLU A 120 7.62 -13.03 -6.45
CA GLU A 120 7.41 -13.79 -7.68
C GLU A 120 7.04 -12.87 -8.85
N LEU A 121 6.12 -11.93 -8.66
CA LEU A 121 5.44 -11.25 -9.74
C LEU A 121 5.92 -9.81 -10.02
N LEU A 122 6.38 -9.06 -9.00
CA LEU A 122 6.80 -7.68 -9.23
C LEU A 122 8.06 -7.56 -10.10
N PRO A 123 9.06 -8.47 -10.02
CA PRO A 123 10.16 -8.48 -10.99
C PRO A 123 9.70 -8.74 -12.44
N GLU A 124 8.62 -9.50 -12.63
CA GLU A 124 8.04 -9.73 -13.96
C GLU A 124 7.40 -8.45 -14.53
N ALA A 125 6.79 -7.62 -13.68
CA ALA A 125 6.29 -6.31 -14.09
C ALA A 125 7.43 -5.38 -14.53
N VAL A 126 8.54 -5.36 -13.78
CA VAL A 126 9.74 -4.58 -14.14
C VAL A 126 10.33 -5.03 -15.48
N LYS A 127 10.45 -6.34 -15.71
CA LYS A 127 10.94 -6.89 -17.01
C LYS A 127 10.07 -6.46 -18.19
N ARG A 128 8.79 -6.18 -17.97
CA ARG A 128 7.84 -5.68 -18.98
C ARG A 128 7.81 -4.16 -19.11
N GLY A 129 8.72 -3.48 -18.42
CA GLY A 129 8.93 -2.03 -18.52
C GLY A 129 8.11 -1.17 -17.57
N ALA A 130 7.35 -1.77 -16.65
CA ALA A 130 6.63 -1.02 -15.64
C ALA A 130 7.57 -0.52 -14.53
N VAL A 131 7.25 0.63 -13.96
CA VAL A 131 7.81 1.05 -12.67
C VAL A 131 6.90 0.53 -11.56
N VAL A 132 7.48 -0.20 -10.63
CA VAL A 132 6.77 -0.83 -9.52
C VAL A 132 6.97 -0.01 -8.25
N VAL A 133 5.88 0.28 -7.52
CA VAL A 133 5.92 0.78 -6.14
C VAL A 133 5.33 -0.30 -5.24
N ASP A 134 6.19 -0.94 -4.47
CA ASP A 134 5.82 -2.08 -3.63
C ASP A 134 5.57 -1.69 -2.19
N ASN A 135 4.42 -2.11 -1.67
CA ASN A 135 4.04 -1.91 -0.28
C ASN A 135 4.28 -3.13 0.62
N SER A 136 4.66 -4.28 0.05
CA SER A 136 5.06 -5.45 0.83
C SER A 136 6.37 -5.19 1.57
N HIS A 137 6.83 -6.15 2.34
CA HIS A 137 8.13 -6.00 2.94
C HIS A 137 9.23 -6.79 2.20
N ALA A 138 8.86 -7.40 1.10
CA ALA A 138 9.69 -8.29 0.31
C ALA A 138 11.03 -7.69 -0.13
N PHE A 139 11.05 -6.41 -0.47
CA PHE A 139 12.20 -5.71 -1.05
C PHE A 139 12.77 -4.60 -0.18
N ARG A 140 12.23 -4.39 1.03
CA ARG A 140 12.64 -3.24 1.89
C ARG A 140 14.09 -3.30 2.33
N MET A 141 14.67 -4.49 2.44
CA MET A 141 16.06 -4.70 2.85
C MET A 141 17.00 -5.01 1.67
N ASP A 142 16.49 -4.95 0.43
CA ASP A 142 17.31 -5.14 -0.76
C ASP A 142 18.12 -3.86 -1.04
N PRO A 143 19.46 -3.92 -1.05
CA PRO A 143 20.30 -2.73 -1.29
C PRO A 143 20.18 -2.16 -2.70
N GLU A 144 19.66 -2.91 -3.67
CA GLU A 144 19.43 -2.46 -5.04
C GLU A 144 18.04 -1.81 -5.22
N VAL A 145 17.23 -1.76 -4.16
CA VAL A 145 15.88 -1.21 -4.20
C VAL A 145 15.78 0.01 -3.27
N PRO A 146 15.47 1.21 -3.78
CA PRO A 146 15.31 2.38 -2.93
C PRO A 146 14.09 2.21 -2.00
N LEU A 147 14.32 2.43 -0.70
CA LEU A 147 13.28 2.49 0.32
C LEU A 147 12.93 3.95 0.56
N VAL A 148 11.75 4.40 0.10
CA VAL A 148 11.46 5.82 -0.07
C VAL A 148 10.33 6.31 0.84
N VAL A 149 10.62 7.40 1.58
CA VAL A 149 9.63 8.30 2.18
C VAL A 149 9.79 9.65 1.47
N PRO A 150 8.88 10.04 0.56
CA PRO A 150 9.08 11.19 -0.33
C PRO A 150 9.38 12.51 0.38
N GLU A 151 8.82 12.72 1.56
CA GLU A 151 9.04 13.91 2.37
C GLU A 151 10.48 14.00 2.92
N ILE A 152 11.24 12.88 2.87
CA ILE A 152 12.56 12.75 3.50
C ILE A 152 13.64 12.51 2.46
N ASN A 153 13.44 11.53 1.58
CA ASN A 153 14.47 11.05 0.66
C ASN A 153 13.94 10.86 -0.77
N ALA A 154 13.12 11.81 -1.26
CA ALA A 154 12.57 11.78 -2.62
C ALA A 154 13.61 11.55 -3.72
N ASP A 155 14.83 12.04 -3.51
CA ASP A 155 15.92 11.94 -4.49
C ASP A 155 16.39 10.50 -4.72
N ASP A 156 16.16 9.60 -3.76
CA ASP A 156 16.50 8.18 -3.87
C ASP A 156 15.69 7.46 -4.95
N ILE A 157 14.55 8.01 -5.36
CA ILE A 157 13.79 7.50 -6.50
C ILE A 157 14.65 7.49 -7.78
N LYS A 158 15.61 8.40 -7.93
CA LYS A 158 16.38 8.56 -9.17
C LYS A 158 17.25 7.37 -9.52
N TRP A 159 17.60 6.54 -8.54
CA TRP A 159 18.46 5.37 -8.77
C TRP A 159 17.69 4.04 -8.80
N HIS A 160 16.34 4.06 -8.81
CA HIS A 160 15.56 2.81 -8.92
C HIS A 160 15.86 2.07 -10.22
N HIS A 161 15.90 0.76 -10.15
CA HIS A 161 16.03 -0.15 -11.31
C HIS A 161 14.68 -0.73 -11.73
N GLY A 162 13.62 0.06 -11.63
CA GLY A 162 12.24 -0.32 -11.95
C GLY A 162 11.40 -0.67 -10.72
N LEU A 163 12.00 -0.93 -9.55
CA LEU A 163 11.30 -1.24 -8.32
C LEU A 163 11.63 -0.23 -7.23
N ILE A 164 10.63 0.23 -6.49
CA ILE A 164 10.72 1.18 -5.38
C ILE A 164 9.96 0.55 -4.22
N ALA A 165 10.59 0.43 -3.06
CA ALA A 165 9.96 -0.07 -1.84
C ALA A 165 9.38 1.06 -0.98
N ASN A 166 8.21 0.81 -0.43
CA ASN A 166 7.54 1.69 0.53
C ASN A 166 7.76 1.16 1.95
N PRO A 167 8.21 1.97 2.92
CA PRO A 167 8.46 1.52 4.29
C PRO A 167 7.19 1.05 5.02
N ASN A 168 7.41 0.46 6.20
CA ASN A 168 6.31 0.11 7.09
C ASN A 168 5.49 1.35 7.49
N CYS A 169 4.17 1.21 7.58
CA CYS A 169 3.24 2.30 7.89
C CYS A 169 3.57 3.03 9.19
N ALA A 170 3.89 2.30 10.27
CA ALA A 170 4.27 2.92 11.55
C ALA A 170 5.58 3.71 11.45
N THR A 171 6.52 3.25 10.62
CA THR A 171 7.76 3.98 10.31
C THR A 171 7.45 5.32 9.64
N ILE A 172 6.62 5.33 8.61
CA ILE A 172 6.24 6.55 7.89
C ILE A 172 5.52 7.52 8.82
N ILE A 173 4.54 7.02 9.62
CA ILE A 173 3.79 7.82 10.58
C ILE A 173 4.73 8.50 11.60
N GLY A 174 5.77 7.80 12.05
CA GLY A 174 6.75 8.35 12.98
C GLY A 174 7.72 9.33 12.33
N LEU A 175 8.19 9.03 11.11
CA LEU A 175 9.24 9.80 10.45
C LEU A 175 8.75 11.12 9.87
N VAL A 176 7.58 11.14 9.22
CA VAL A 176 7.07 12.35 8.56
C VAL A 176 6.94 13.55 9.51
N PRO A 177 6.32 13.44 10.70
CA PRO A 177 6.29 14.56 11.65
C PRO A 177 7.62 14.81 12.35
N THR A 178 8.50 13.80 12.46
CA THR A 178 9.82 13.96 13.09
C THR A 178 10.82 14.66 12.19
N TRP A 179 10.68 14.54 10.87
CA TRP A 179 11.62 15.08 9.91
C TRP A 179 11.82 16.61 10.01
N PRO A 180 10.76 17.44 10.04
CA PRO A 180 10.93 18.89 10.24
C PRO A 180 11.62 19.22 11.58
N LEU A 181 11.36 18.46 12.64
CA LEU A 181 12.04 18.62 13.92
C LEU A 181 13.52 18.26 13.84
N HIS A 182 13.85 17.21 13.08
CA HIS A 182 15.24 16.83 12.81
C HIS A 182 15.99 17.92 12.03
N GLN A 183 15.36 18.48 11.00
CA GLN A 183 15.94 19.58 10.22
C GLN A 183 16.17 20.83 11.06
N LEU A 184 15.25 21.13 11.99
CA LEU A 184 15.33 22.32 12.83
C LEU A 184 16.36 22.18 13.96
N ALA A 185 16.41 21.03 14.63
CA ALA A 185 17.11 20.88 15.91
C ALA A 185 18.08 19.68 15.98
N GLY A 186 18.13 18.82 14.96
CA GLY A 186 19.01 17.65 14.94
C GLY A 186 18.62 16.58 15.96
N VAL A 187 17.57 15.82 15.72
CA VAL A 187 17.15 14.69 16.56
C VAL A 187 18.28 13.66 16.67
N LYS A 188 18.75 13.40 17.88
CA LYS A 188 19.83 12.45 18.17
C LYS A 188 19.34 11.07 18.56
N ARG A 189 18.14 10.98 19.13
CA ARG A 189 17.54 9.72 19.57
C ARG A 189 16.01 9.82 19.51
N MET A 190 15.39 8.77 19.03
CA MET A 190 13.95 8.58 19.03
C MET A 190 13.60 7.28 19.73
N ILE A 191 12.66 7.32 20.67
CA ILE A 191 12.11 6.14 21.35
C ILE A 191 10.66 6.06 20.94
N VAL A 192 10.26 4.93 20.34
CA VAL A 192 8.94 4.77 19.72
C VAL A 192 8.26 3.53 20.31
N SER A 193 6.99 3.69 20.69
CA SER A 193 6.09 2.58 20.98
C SER A 193 4.91 2.66 20.05
N THR A 194 4.58 1.55 19.39
CA THR A 194 3.49 1.49 18.40
C THR A 194 2.43 0.48 18.82
N TYR A 195 1.18 0.78 18.50
CA TYR A 195 0.06 -0.15 18.53
C TYR A 195 -0.44 -0.33 17.10
N GLN A 196 -0.39 -1.57 16.62
CA GLN A 196 -0.78 -1.88 15.23
C GLN A 196 -1.98 -2.81 15.21
N ALA A 197 -2.92 -2.55 14.29
CA ALA A 197 -4.16 -3.30 14.18
C ALA A 197 -3.98 -4.62 13.43
N ALA A 198 -4.94 -5.54 13.59
CA ALA A 198 -5.01 -6.81 12.89
C ALA A 198 -5.01 -6.65 11.35
N SER A 199 -5.49 -5.51 10.85
CA SER A 199 -5.51 -5.20 9.41
C SER A 199 -4.12 -5.19 8.76
N GLY A 200 -3.05 -4.97 9.53
CA GLY A 200 -1.67 -5.09 9.06
C GLY A 200 -1.29 -6.51 8.62
N ALA A 201 -1.95 -7.53 9.15
CA ALA A 201 -1.82 -8.93 8.71
C ALA A 201 -2.78 -9.30 7.56
N GLY A 202 -3.45 -8.31 6.98
CA GLY A 202 -4.38 -8.49 5.87
C GLY A 202 -5.70 -9.18 6.25
N ALA A 203 -6.41 -9.69 5.23
CA ALA A 203 -7.71 -10.32 5.43
C ALA A 203 -7.69 -11.53 6.40
N PRO A 204 -6.68 -12.41 6.41
CA PRO A 204 -6.60 -13.49 7.38
C PRO A 204 -6.56 -13.01 8.83
N GLY A 205 -5.78 -11.96 9.13
CA GLY A 205 -5.69 -11.40 10.48
C GLY A 205 -6.99 -10.76 10.95
N MET A 206 -7.67 -10.05 10.07
CA MET A 206 -8.99 -9.47 10.38
C MET A 206 -10.03 -10.55 10.65
N ALA A 207 -10.12 -11.56 9.77
CA ALA A 207 -11.08 -12.67 9.92
C ALA A 207 -10.83 -13.47 11.21
N GLU A 208 -9.57 -13.68 11.58
CA GLU A 208 -9.22 -14.36 12.84
C GLU A 208 -9.67 -13.53 14.04
N LEU A 209 -9.40 -12.24 14.07
CA LEU A 209 -9.84 -11.36 15.16
C LEU A 209 -11.36 -11.32 15.27
N GLU A 210 -12.08 -11.21 14.15
CA GLU A 210 -13.54 -11.23 14.11
C GLU A 210 -14.10 -12.53 14.67
N ALA A 211 -13.55 -13.68 14.27
CA ALA A 211 -13.96 -14.99 14.77
C ALA A 211 -13.73 -15.13 16.29
N GLN A 212 -12.56 -14.68 16.76
CA GLN A 212 -12.22 -14.71 18.18
C GLN A 212 -13.14 -13.78 19.02
N LEU A 213 -13.43 -12.57 18.52
CA LEU A 213 -14.34 -11.64 19.18
C LEU A 213 -15.78 -12.17 19.22
N ALA A 214 -16.24 -12.79 18.13
CA ALA A 214 -17.56 -13.40 18.06
C ALA A 214 -17.72 -14.57 19.05
N ALA A 215 -16.72 -15.45 19.16
CA ALA A 215 -16.71 -16.53 20.13
C ALA A 215 -16.73 -15.99 21.57
N LEU A 216 -15.88 -15.00 21.86
CA LEU A 216 -15.83 -14.34 23.16
C LEU A 216 -17.18 -13.71 23.54
N GLY A 217 -17.84 -13.02 22.59
CA GLY A 217 -19.14 -12.38 22.78
C GLY A 217 -20.27 -13.38 23.06
N ARG A 218 -20.16 -14.63 22.58
CA ARG A 218 -21.12 -15.71 22.84
C ARG A 218 -20.76 -16.57 24.05
N GLY A 219 -19.60 -16.33 24.70
CA GLY A 219 -19.10 -17.19 25.79
C GLY A 219 -18.65 -18.57 25.31
N GLU A 220 -18.28 -18.70 24.05
CA GLU A 220 -17.77 -19.92 23.43
C GLU A 220 -16.26 -20.01 23.56
N GLU A 221 -15.71 -21.21 23.30
CA GLU A 221 -14.27 -21.40 23.21
C GLU A 221 -13.68 -20.57 22.07
N ILE A 222 -12.62 -19.82 22.38
CA ILE A 222 -11.97 -18.94 21.40
C ILE A 222 -11.16 -19.79 20.42
N PRO A 223 -11.33 -19.61 19.10
CA PRO A 223 -10.56 -20.36 18.11
C PRO A 223 -9.04 -20.16 18.28
N GLU A 224 -8.30 -21.25 18.07
CA GLU A 224 -6.83 -21.21 18.06
C GLU A 224 -6.28 -20.21 17.02
N PRO A 225 -5.26 -19.42 17.38
CA PRO A 225 -4.66 -18.46 16.48
C PRO A 225 -3.92 -19.16 15.33
N ARG A 226 -4.00 -18.58 14.13
CA ARG A 226 -3.32 -19.06 12.92
C ARG A 226 -2.59 -17.94 12.19
N ALA A 227 -3.14 -16.73 12.20
CA ALA A 227 -2.53 -15.55 11.59
C ALA A 227 -1.59 -14.83 12.56
N PHE A 228 -1.77 -15.04 13.86
CA PHE A 228 -0.94 -14.41 14.90
C PHE A 228 -0.28 -15.47 15.78
N ALA A 229 0.79 -15.08 16.47
CA ALA A 229 1.52 -15.95 17.38
C ALA A 229 0.73 -16.33 18.65
N ALA A 230 -0.34 -15.59 18.96
CA ALA A 230 -1.21 -15.80 20.10
C ALA A 230 -2.62 -15.25 19.82
N GLN A 231 -3.58 -15.58 20.69
CA GLN A 231 -4.90 -14.97 20.66
C GLN A 231 -4.78 -13.44 20.69
N LEU A 232 -5.51 -12.77 19.77
CA LEU A 232 -5.51 -11.30 19.67
C LEU A 232 -6.75 -10.68 20.35
N ALA A 233 -7.90 -11.35 20.35
CA ALA A 233 -9.09 -10.84 21.00
C ALA A 233 -8.82 -10.59 22.51
N SER A 234 -9.09 -9.36 22.97
CA SER A 234 -8.84 -8.89 24.35
C SER A 234 -7.37 -9.03 24.79
N ASN A 235 -6.43 -8.94 23.86
CA ASN A 235 -5.01 -9.11 24.13
C ASN A 235 -4.15 -8.10 23.34
N LEU A 236 -2.88 -7.99 23.73
CA LEU A 236 -1.82 -7.32 23.00
C LEU A 236 -0.67 -8.32 22.81
N ILE A 237 -0.26 -8.50 21.58
CA ILE A 237 0.89 -9.36 21.24
C ILE A 237 2.12 -8.46 21.12
N PRO A 238 3.13 -8.57 22.00
CA PRO A 238 4.27 -7.66 22.03
C PRO A 238 5.31 -8.04 20.95
N GLN A 239 4.86 -8.41 19.76
CA GLN A 239 5.70 -8.79 18.63
C GLN A 239 5.02 -8.41 17.33
N ILE A 240 5.77 -7.77 16.41
CA ILE A 240 5.36 -7.46 15.05
C ILE A 240 6.47 -7.88 14.09
N GLY A 241 6.10 -8.67 13.10
CA GLY A 241 7.04 -9.26 12.15
C GLY A 241 7.73 -10.52 12.69
N GLY A 242 8.68 -11.06 11.92
CA GLY A 242 9.47 -12.24 12.28
C GLY A 242 10.82 -11.87 12.86
#